data_0f08fa9394416c57f9b934fe849f156f
#
_entry.id   0f08fa9394416c57f9b934fe849f156f
#
_cell.length_a   1.000
_cell.length_b   1.000
_cell.length_c   1.000
_cell.angle_alpha   90.00
_cell.angle_beta   90.00
_cell.angle_gamma   90.00
#
_symmetry.space_group_name_H-M   'P 1'
#
loop_
_entity.id
_entity.type
_entity.pdbx_description
1 polymer ?
#
loop_
_entity_poly.entity_id
_entity_poly.type
_entity_poly.pdbx_seq_one_letter_code
_entity_poly.pdbx_strand_id
1 'polypeptide(L)'
;MEAVQIHNGFFLVFSRGEDFMETLTRFCEENEVHWAQFQAIGAVEDVEIGYYDLETRRYVFRIEEGPFEVASMDGNIAEMAEELPVVHAHAVLSRCDESLECIGGHLRRARVALALELCLWHVTQPLIRERDEDTGLNLINVRV
;
A
#
# COMPACT_ATOMS: atom_id res chain seq x y z
N MET A 1 10.12 9.50 8.30
CA MET A 1 9.08 8.64 8.92
C MET A 1 9.46 8.36 10.37
N GLU A 2 8.48 8.40 11.28
CA GLU A 2 8.63 8.02 12.69
C GLU A 2 7.86 6.72 12.94
N ALA A 3 8.32 5.89 13.89
CA ALA A 3 7.70 4.60 14.18
C ALA A 3 7.58 4.40 15.70
N VAL A 4 6.42 3.89 16.13
CA VAL A 4 6.17 3.47 17.51
C VAL A 4 5.72 2.01 17.49
N GLN A 5 6.39 1.17 18.25
CA GLN A 5 5.98 -0.23 18.40
C GLN A 5 4.68 -0.31 19.21
N ILE A 6 3.72 -1.10 18.71
CA ILE A 6 2.47 -1.44 19.40
C ILE A 6 2.44 -2.93 19.73
N HIS A 7 1.41 -3.40 20.44
CA HIS A 7 1.35 -4.78 20.95
C HIS A 7 1.59 -5.86 19.87
N ASN A 8 1.10 -5.64 18.64
CA ASN A 8 1.23 -6.60 17.55
C ASN A 8 1.61 -5.92 16.22
N GLY A 9 2.60 -5.02 16.26
CA GLY A 9 3.05 -4.33 15.06
C GLY A 9 3.57 -2.92 15.34
N PHE A 10 3.23 -2.01 14.46
CA PHE A 10 3.76 -0.65 14.49
C PHE A 10 2.69 0.39 14.16
N PHE A 11 2.82 1.56 14.77
CA PHE A 11 2.17 2.78 14.30
C PHE A 11 3.23 3.66 13.65
N LEU A 12 3.04 4.01 12.38
CA LEU A 12 4.01 4.74 11.56
C LEU A 12 3.44 6.09 11.18
N VAL A 13 4.27 7.13 11.25
CA VAL A 13 3.92 8.48 10.78
C VAL A 13 4.91 8.87 9.69
N PHE A 14 4.42 8.96 8.47
CA PHE A 14 5.20 9.41 7.31
C PHE A 14 5.18 10.93 7.25
N SER A 15 6.32 11.51 6.93
CA SER A 15 6.50 12.95 6.81
C SER A 15 6.26 13.42 5.38
N ARG A 16 5.94 14.70 5.23
CA ARG A 16 5.77 15.35 3.93
C ARG A 16 6.94 15.08 2.99
N GLY A 17 6.62 14.74 1.75
CA GLY A 17 7.58 14.52 0.66
C GLY A 17 8.13 13.09 0.58
N GLU A 18 7.90 12.23 1.57
CA GLU A 18 8.30 10.81 1.50
C GLU A 18 7.46 10.07 0.45
N ASP A 19 8.08 9.17 -0.30
CA ASP A 19 7.37 8.18 -1.12
C ASP A 19 6.85 7.08 -0.21
N PHE A 20 5.53 6.89 -0.20
CA PHE A 20 4.87 5.94 0.70
C PHE A 20 5.34 4.50 0.46
N MET A 21 5.30 4.05 -0.80
CA MET A 21 5.59 2.65 -1.13
C MET A 21 7.06 2.30 -0.85
N GLU A 22 7.97 3.17 -1.28
CA GLU A 22 9.41 2.99 -1.06
C GLU A 22 9.77 3.02 0.44
N THR A 23 9.23 4.00 1.17
CA THR A 23 9.53 4.16 2.60
C THR A 23 8.96 3.01 3.43
N LEU A 24 7.74 2.54 3.13
CA LEU A 24 7.15 1.38 3.82
C LEU A 24 7.92 0.09 3.51
N THR A 25 8.30 -0.14 2.25
CA THR A 25 9.09 -1.31 1.86
C THR A 25 10.40 -1.34 2.64
N ARG A 26 11.17 -0.24 2.61
CA ARG A 26 12.44 -0.13 3.36
C ARG A 26 12.24 -0.36 4.87
N PHE A 27 11.17 0.20 5.47
CA PHE A 27 10.86 -0.03 6.89
C PHE A 27 10.63 -1.52 7.16
N CYS A 28 9.88 -2.21 6.30
CA CYS A 28 9.62 -3.65 6.45
C CYS A 28 10.90 -4.47 6.37
N GLU A 29 11.81 -4.13 5.45
CA GLU A 29 13.12 -4.77 5.31
C GLU A 29 13.99 -4.57 6.57
N GLU A 30 14.11 -3.32 7.04
CA GLU A 30 14.95 -2.96 8.19
C GLU A 30 14.43 -3.54 9.53
N ASN A 31 13.12 -3.82 9.63
CA ASN A 31 12.47 -4.34 10.85
C ASN A 31 12.00 -5.78 10.74
N GLU A 32 12.41 -6.51 9.70
CA GLU A 32 12.07 -7.92 9.45
C GLU A 32 10.55 -8.17 9.46
N VAL A 33 9.76 -7.22 8.89
CA VAL A 33 8.31 -7.36 8.73
C VAL A 33 8.02 -8.10 7.44
N HIS A 34 7.84 -9.39 7.51
CA HIS A 34 7.60 -10.27 6.36
C HIS A 34 6.12 -10.36 5.99
N TRP A 35 5.23 -10.41 7.00
CA TRP A 35 3.80 -10.60 6.80
C TRP A 35 3.02 -9.66 7.72
N ALA A 36 2.22 -8.81 7.12
CA ALA A 36 1.41 -7.84 7.86
C ALA A 36 0.18 -7.40 7.06
N GLN A 37 -0.76 -6.83 7.77
CA GLN A 37 -1.85 -6.03 7.22
C GLN A 37 -1.71 -4.60 7.73
N PHE A 38 -2.15 -3.62 6.97
CA PHE A 38 -2.13 -2.23 7.41
C PHE A 38 -3.35 -1.44 6.95
N GLN A 39 -3.62 -0.36 7.68
CA GLN A 39 -4.56 0.70 7.31
C GLN A 39 -3.89 2.06 7.50
N ALA A 40 -4.25 3.02 6.64
CA ALA A 40 -3.69 4.37 6.73
C ALA A 40 -4.73 5.45 6.42
N ILE A 41 -4.53 6.62 7.05
CA ILE A 41 -5.23 7.87 6.77
C ILE A 41 -4.21 9.01 6.67
N GLY A 42 -4.57 10.10 6.03
CA GLY A 42 -3.72 11.28 5.89
C GLY A 42 -3.89 11.93 4.53
N ALA A 43 -2.85 12.58 4.01
CA ALA A 43 -2.91 13.28 2.73
C ALA A 43 -1.74 12.92 1.81
N VAL A 44 -2.05 12.69 0.52
CA VAL A 44 -1.08 12.31 -0.52
C VAL A 44 -1.20 13.19 -1.77
N GLU A 45 -0.16 13.20 -2.57
CA GLU A 45 -0.08 13.87 -3.87
C GLU A 45 0.78 13.04 -4.82
N ASP A 46 0.81 13.39 -6.12
CA ASP A 46 1.57 12.67 -7.15
C ASP A 46 1.32 11.16 -7.13
N VAL A 47 0.04 10.81 -7.21
CA VAL A 47 -0.43 9.44 -7.03
C VAL A 47 -0.46 8.70 -8.35
N GLU A 48 0.10 7.50 -8.40
CA GLU A 48 -0.08 6.54 -9.49
C GLU A 48 -1.06 5.45 -9.04
N ILE A 49 -2.29 5.49 -9.58
CA ILE A 49 -3.40 4.62 -9.18
C ILE A 49 -4.06 3.99 -10.41
N GLY A 50 -4.56 2.77 -10.27
CA GLY A 50 -5.11 2.06 -11.41
C GLY A 50 -5.86 0.79 -11.05
N TYR A 51 -5.97 -0.08 -12.04
CA TYR A 51 -6.68 -1.35 -11.94
C TYR A 51 -6.00 -2.41 -12.82
N TYR A 52 -6.27 -3.68 -12.52
CA TYR A 52 -5.87 -4.78 -13.36
C TYR A 52 -6.96 -5.09 -14.39
N ASP A 53 -6.59 -5.03 -15.67
CA ASP A 53 -7.46 -5.38 -16.78
C ASP A 53 -7.35 -6.89 -17.03
N LEU A 54 -8.43 -7.61 -16.78
CA LEU A 54 -8.51 -9.06 -16.92
C LEU A 54 -8.44 -9.55 -18.37
N GLU A 55 -8.89 -8.73 -19.34
CA GLU A 55 -8.87 -9.10 -20.75
C GLU A 55 -7.45 -9.02 -21.31
N THR A 56 -6.75 -7.92 -21.03
CA THR A 56 -5.37 -7.70 -21.49
C THR A 56 -4.34 -8.31 -20.57
N ARG A 57 -4.73 -8.74 -19.37
CA ARG A 57 -3.84 -9.23 -18.28
C ARG A 57 -2.72 -8.25 -17.94
N ARG A 58 -3.06 -6.97 -17.82
CA ARG A 58 -2.12 -5.89 -17.49
C ARG A 58 -2.72 -4.88 -16.52
N TYR A 59 -1.87 -4.27 -15.73
CA TYR A 59 -2.24 -3.09 -14.98
C TYR A 59 -2.34 -1.88 -15.88
N VAL A 60 -3.41 -1.10 -15.69
CA VAL A 60 -3.64 0.21 -16.32
C VAL A 60 -3.57 1.25 -15.22
N PHE A 61 -2.60 2.16 -15.30
CA PHE A 61 -2.38 3.21 -14.32
C PHE A 61 -2.61 4.59 -14.93
N ARG A 62 -2.98 5.54 -14.07
CA ARG A 62 -2.97 6.97 -14.36
C ARG A 62 -2.27 7.72 -13.22
N ILE A 63 -1.71 8.88 -13.56
CA ILE A 63 -1.07 9.77 -12.59
C ILE A 63 -2.04 10.89 -12.28
N GLU A 64 -2.22 11.17 -11.00
CA GLU A 64 -3.04 12.24 -10.45
C GLU A 64 -2.19 13.12 -9.54
N GLU A 65 -2.14 14.42 -9.81
CA GLU A 65 -1.23 15.33 -9.10
C GLU A 65 -1.66 15.55 -7.63
N GLY A 66 -2.95 15.71 -7.37
CA GLY A 66 -3.50 15.97 -6.04
C GLY A 66 -3.46 17.44 -5.62
N PRO A 67 -3.48 17.78 -4.32
CA PRO A 67 -3.49 16.86 -3.19
C PRO A 67 -4.82 16.13 -2.99
N PHE A 68 -4.74 15.01 -2.23
CA PHE A 68 -5.89 14.18 -1.88
C PHE A 68 -5.88 13.85 -0.39
N GLU A 69 -7.06 13.84 0.24
CA GLU A 69 -7.27 13.15 1.50
C GLU A 69 -7.35 11.64 1.27
N VAL A 70 -6.67 10.87 2.07
CA VAL A 70 -6.79 9.41 2.10
C VAL A 70 -8.02 9.05 2.92
N ALA A 71 -9.16 8.91 2.24
CA ALA A 71 -10.42 8.53 2.89
C ALA A 71 -10.40 7.08 3.41
N SER A 72 -9.68 6.20 2.70
CA SER A 72 -9.33 4.85 3.14
C SER A 72 -8.10 4.38 2.36
N MET A 73 -7.19 3.71 3.05
CA MET A 73 -6.11 2.97 2.43
C MET A 73 -5.91 1.69 3.23
N ASP A 74 -6.01 0.56 2.55
CA ASP A 74 -5.83 -0.76 3.12
C ASP A 74 -4.81 -1.54 2.30
N GLY A 75 -4.02 -2.38 2.98
CA GLY A 75 -3.04 -3.17 2.28
C GLY A 75 -2.44 -4.29 3.11
N ASN A 76 -1.55 -5.02 2.47
CA ASN A 76 -0.82 -6.10 3.10
C ASN A 76 0.65 -6.13 2.68
N ILE A 77 1.45 -6.72 3.54
CA ILE A 77 2.84 -7.08 3.29
C ILE A 77 2.89 -8.59 3.15
N ALA A 78 3.47 -9.08 2.07
CA ALA A 78 3.62 -10.49 1.78
C ALA A 78 4.95 -10.75 1.07
N GLU A 79 5.45 -11.97 1.11
CA GLU A 79 6.66 -12.36 0.38
C GLU A 79 6.31 -12.95 -0.99
N MET A 80 7.17 -12.70 -1.95
CA MET A 80 7.29 -13.54 -3.15
C MET A 80 8.48 -14.48 -2.96
N ALA A 81 8.44 -15.67 -3.56
CA ALA A 81 9.55 -16.60 -3.50
C ALA A 81 10.84 -15.91 -3.99
N GLU A 82 11.86 -15.82 -3.10
CA GLU A 82 13.17 -15.21 -3.34
C GLU A 82 13.22 -13.67 -3.40
N GLU A 83 12.14 -12.94 -3.11
CA GLU A 83 12.11 -11.48 -3.11
C GLU A 83 11.76 -10.91 -1.72
N LEU A 84 12.18 -9.67 -1.51
CA LEU A 84 11.89 -8.84 -0.35
C LEU A 84 10.39 -8.64 -0.14
N PRO A 85 9.94 -8.20 1.05
CA PRO A 85 8.53 -7.98 1.33
C PRO A 85 7.88 -7.07 0.28
N VAL A 86 6.77 -7.54 -0.29
CA VAL A 86 6.00 -6.82 -1.30
C VAL A 86 4.85 -6.09 -0.62
N VAL A 87 4.83 -4.76 -0.75
CA VAL A 87 3.72 -3.92 -0.32
C VAL A 87 2.62 -3.95 -1.38
N HIS A 88 1.41 -4.31 -1.00
CA HIS A 88 0.21 -4.22 -1.83
C HIS A 88 -0.82 -3.33 -1.15
N ALA A 89 -1.25 -2.28 -1.82
CA ALA A 89 -2.18 -1.28 -1.29
C ALA A 89 -3.30 -0.95 -2.27
N HIS A 90 -4.48 -0.74 -1.74
CA HIS A 90 -5.59 -0.07 -2.42
C HIS A 90 -5.96 1.19 -1.63
N ALA A 91 -6.41 2.22 -2.34
CA ALA A 91 -6.80 3.48 -1.72
C ALA A 91 -8.08 4.04 -2.33
N VAL A 92 -8.85 4.74 -1.48
CA VAL A 92 -9.89 5.70 -1.88
C VAL A 92 -9.40 7.07 -1.47
N LEU A 93 -9.26 7.95 -2.45
CA LEU A 93 -8.66 9.26 -2.34
C LEU A 93 -9.70 10.32 -2.70
N SER A 94 -9.93 11.28 -1.81
CA SER A 94 -10.85 12.40 -2.01
C SER A 94 -10.08 13.66 -2.41
N ARG A 95 -10.49 14.36 -3.48
CA ARG A 95 -9.87 15.63 -3.89
C ARG A 95 -9.99 16.68 -2.78
N CYS A 96 -8.90 17.40 -2.54
CA CYS A 96 -8.86 18.52 -1.59
C CYS A 96 -9.41 19.80 -2.23
N ASP A 97 -10.63 19.74 -2.76
CA ASP A 97 -11.37 20.87 -3.31
C ASP A 97 -12.86 20.78 -2.92
N GLU A 98 -13.67 21.74 -3.34
CA GLU A 98 -15.11 21.82 -2.98
C GLU A 98 -15.91 20.61 -3.51
N SER A 99 -15.43 19.87 -4.49
CA SER A 99 -16.11 18.70 -5.04
C SER A 99 -16.03 17.48 -4.12
N LEU A 100 -14.93 17.32 -3.37
CA LEU A 100 -14.58 16.12 -2.62
C LEU A 100 -14.73 14.83 -3.45
N GLU A 101 -14.58 14.95 -4.78
CA GLU A 101 -14.70 13.81 -5.70
C GLU A 101 -13.68 12.72 -5.34
N CYS A 102 -14.15 11.48 -5.27
CA CYS A 102 -13.33 10.34 -4.91
C CYS A 102 -12.85 9.58 -6.14
N ILE A 103 -11.58 9.17 -6.09
CA ILE A 103 -10.99 8.18 -6.98
C ILE A 103 -10.50 7.01 -6.15
N GLY A 104 -10.41 5.82 -6.74
CA GLY A 104 -9.93 4.66 -6.00
C GLY A 104 -9.39 3.57 -6.91
N GLY A 105 -8.57 2.69 -6.33
CA GLY A 105 -7.99 1.56 -7.03
C GLY A 105 -6.72 1.03 -6.41
N HIS A 106 -5.99 0.24 -7.19
CA HIS A 106 -4.68 -0.28 -6.84
C HIS A 106 -3.65 0.85 -6.83
N LEU A 107 -2.99 1.04 -5.69
CA LEU A 107 -2.00 2.10 -5.49
C LEU A 107 -0.61 1.57 -5.85
N ARG A 108 0.03 2.21 -6.82
CA ARG A 108 1.40 1.88 -7.22
C ARG A 108 2.42 2.83 -6.61
N ARG A 109 2.04 4.10 -6.45
CA ARG A 109 2.88 5.15 -5.90
C ARG A 109 2.04 6.26 -5.28
N ALA A 110 2.54 6.86 -4.20
CA ALA A 110 1.99 8.08 -3.63
C ALA A 110 3.09 8.84 -2.88
N ARG A 111 3.14 10.16 -3.04
CA ARG A 111 3.97 11.03 -2.21
C ARG A 111 3.13 11.63 -1.09
N VAL A 112 3.67 11.65 0.12
CA VAL A 112 2.98 12.23 1.28
C VAL A 112 2.91 13.75 1.14
N ALA A 113 1.67 14.31 1.14
CA ALA A 113 1.44 15.75 0.96
C ALA A 113 1.59 16.54 2.26
N LEU A 114 1.13 15.99 3.39
CA LEU A 114 1.24 16.58 4.73
C LEU A 114 1.81 15.58 5.72
N ALA A 115 1.01 14.60 6.11
CA ALA A 115 1.37 13.45 6.92
C ALA A 115 0.53 12.26 6.48
N LEU A 116 1.04 11.04 6.70
CA LEU A 116 0.29 9.81 6.54
C LEU A 116 0.51 8.97 7.79
N GLU A 117 -0.58 8.61 8.45
CA GLU A 117 -0.59 7.80 9.67
C GLU A 117 -1.03 6.39 9.32
N LEU A 118 -0.22 5.40 9.68
CA LEU A 118 -0.44 4.01 9.32
C LEU A 118 -0.35 3.11 10.53
N CYS A 119 -1.36 2.29 10.73
CA CYS A 119 -1.32 1.18 11.67
C CYS A 119 -1.00 -0.11 10.92
N LEU A 120 0.06 -0.80 11.34
CA LEU A 120 0.52 -2.06 10.76
C LEU A 120 0.44 -3.15 11.82
N TRP A 121 -0.21 -4.27 11.48
CA TRP A 121 -0.35 -5.44 12.35
C TRP A 121 0.33 -6.66 11.73
N HIS A 122 1.14 -7.34 12.51
CA HIS A 122 1.77 -8.60 12.09
C HIS A 122 0.74 -9.69 11.87
N VAL A 123 0.93 -10.45 10.82
CA VAL A 123 0.25 -11.73 10.56
C VAL A 123 1.15 -12.86 11.00
N THR A 124 0.62 -13.82 11.78
CA THR A 124 1.41 -14.89 12.40
C THR A 124 1.73 -16.05 11.46
N GLN A 125 1.01 -16.14 10.35
CA GLN A 125 1.20 -17.20 9.35
C GLN A 125 1.81 -16.59 8.08
N PRO A 126 2.65 -17.34 7.35
CA PRO A 126 3.23 -16.87 6.10
C PRO A 126 2.18 -16.44 5.08
N LEU A 127 2.36 -15.24 4.55
CA LEU A 127 1.63 -14.74 3.38
C LEU A 127 2.57 -14.78 2.19
N ILE A 128 2.45 -15.83 1.37
CA ILE A 128 3.32 -16.04 0.22
C ILE A 128 2.54 -15.78 -1.06
N ARG A 129 3.08 -14.95 -1.95
CA ARG A 129 2.52 -14.71 -3.26
C ARG A 129 3.07 -15.72 -4.26
N GLU A 130 2.18 -16.41 -4.94
CA GLU A 130 2.50 -17.37 -6.00
C GLU A 130 1.78 -16.94 -7.29
N ARG A 131 2.40 -17.28 -8.42
CA ARG A 131 1.81 -16.97 -9.72
C ARG A 131 0.54 -17.78 -9.93
N ASP A 132 -0.55 -17.08 -10.18
CA ASP A 132 -1.82 -17.65 -10.62
C ASP A 132 -1.85 -17.65 -12.17
N GLU A 133 -1.96 -18.83 -12.76
CA GLU A 133 -1.91 -19.00 -14.21
C GLU A 133 -3.18 -18.48 -14.91
N ASP A 134 -4.32 -18.50 -14.23
CA ASP A 134 -5.59 -18.07 -14.80
C ASP A 134 -5.66 -16.54 -14.94
N THR A 135 -5.20 -15.82 -13.94
CA THR A 135 -5.19 -14.36 -13.95
C THR A 135 -3.86 -13.76 -14.40
N GLY A 136 -2.75 -14.49 -14.22
CA GLY A 136 -1.39 -13.99 -14.43
C GLY A 136 -0.88 -13.09 -13.30
N LEU A 137 -1.61 -12.97 -12.19
CA LEU A 137 -1.22 -12.21 -11.00
C LEU A 137 -0.44 -13.07 -10.00
N ASN A 138 0.31 -12.41 -9.13
CA ASN A 138 0.90 -13.05 -7.97
C ASN A 138 -0.07 -12.91 -6.79
N LEU A 139 -0.86 -13.96 -6.52
CA LEU A 139 -1.88 -13.98 -5.49
C LEU A 139 -1.36 -14.61 -4.21
N ILE A 140 -1.88 -14.14 -3.06
CA ILE A 140 -1.55 -14.78 -1.76
C ILE A 140 -2.17 -16.17 -1.72
N ASN A 141 -1.32 -17.17 -1.50
CA ASN A 141 -1.71 -18.55 -1.24
C ASN A 141 -1.55 -18.85 0.25
N VAL A 142 -2.68 -18.97 0.96
CA VAL A 142 -2.70 -19.37 2.37
C VAL A 142 -2.75 -20.88 2.46
N ARG A 143 -1.61 -21.50 2.76
CA ARG A 143 -1.56 -22.94 3.05
C ARG A 143 -1.88 -23.13 4.54
N VAL A 144 -3.08 -23.58 4.83
CA VAL A 144 -3.53 -23.96 6.18
C VAL A 144 -3.07 -25.39 6.49
#